data_76e7c83a38f17ddfa860b22485810c23
#
_entry.id   76e7c83a38f17ddfa860b22485810c23
#
_cell.length_a   1.000
_cell.length_b   1.000
_cell.length_c   1.000
_cell.angle_alpha   90.00
_cell.angle_beta   90.00
_cell.angle_gamma   90.00
#
_symmetry.space_group_name_H-M   'P 1'
#
loop_
_entity.id
_entity.type
_entity.pdbx_description
1 polymer ?
#
loop_
_entity_poly.entity_id
_entity_poly.type
_entity_poly.pdbx_seq_one_letter_code
_entity_poly.pdbx_strand_id
1 'polypeptide(L)'
;CVALGIVAVAFSVRHFSDQYSKITKGHSQLDAYLQDEMLASGPKIVVIGGGTGLSVILKGLKHYTSNLTAVVSVGDDGGSSGRLRREFGGIPVGDIRSCIVALADEEDVMEQLFNYRFSRGEGLKGHSLGNLMMVALTNINGNFQEAISSVDQILHLGGRVLPVTM
;
A
#
# COMPACT_ATOMS: atom_id res chain seq x y z
N CYS A 1 -50.22 26.67 9.54
CA CYS A 1 -49.50 27.16 8.35
C CYS A 1 -48.01 27.27 8.55
N VAL A 2 -47.52 27.78 9.69
CA VAL A 2 -46.06 27.96 9.92
C VAL A 2 -45.33 26.62 10.00
N ALA A 3 -45.87 25.61 10.65
CA ALA A 3 -45.28 24.28 10.78
C ALA A 3 -45.06 23.56 9.43
N LEU A 4 -46.02 23.69 8.50
CA LEU A 4 -45.93 23.12 7.16
C LEU A 4 -44.83 23.80 6.34
N GLY A 5 -44.62 25.10 6.48
CA GLY A 5 -43.57 25.84 5.83
C GLY A 5 -42.16 25.40 6.29
N ILE A 6 -41.99 25.17 7.60
CA ILE A 6 -40.69 24.69 8.16
C ILE A 6 -40.38 23.30 7.67
N VAL A 7 -41.35 22.39 7.60
CA VAL A 7 -41.16 21.02 7.09
C VAL A 7 -40.80 21.04 5.60
N ALA A 8 -41.45 21.87 4.79
CA ALA A 8 -41.15 21.99 3.36
C ALA A 8 -39.69 22.53 3.11
N VAL A 9 -39.30 23.54 3.88
CA VAL A 9 -37.93 24.08 3.80
C VAL A 9 -36.89 23.05 4.21
N ALA A 10 -37.12 22.35 5.34
CA ALA A 10 -36.21 21.29 5.81
C ALA A 10 -36.08 20.14 4.78
N PHE A 11 -37.19 19.74 4.15
CA PHE A 11 -37.18 18.72 3.09
C PHE A 11 -36.40 19.18 1.84
N SER A 12 -36.60 20.43 1.41
CA SER A 12 -35.90 21.00 0.26
C SER A 12 -34.39 21.12 0.50
N VAL A 13 -33.99 21.57 1.68
CA VAL A 13 -32.58 21.67 2.07
C VAL A 13 -31.92 20.28 2.09
N ARG A 14 -32.59 19.29 2.66
CA ARG A 14 -32.11 17.91 2.71
C ARG A 14 -31.99 17.30 1.31
N HIS A 15 -32.97 17.48 0.46
CA HIS A 15 -32.96 17.01 -0.92
C HIS A 15 -31.81 17.65 -1.74
N PHE A 16 -31.63 18.97 -1.59
CA PHE A 16 -30.52 19.69 -2.22
C PHE A 16 -29.16 19.20 -1.72
N SER A 17 -29.01 18.99 -0.41
CA SER A 17 -27.79 18.44 0.20
C SER A 17 -27.46 17.04 -0.33
N ASP A 18 -28.46 16.17 -0.46
CA ASP A 18 -28.30 14.82 -1.00
C ASP A 18 -27.91 14.83 -2.49
N GLN A 19 -28.50 15.71 -3.28
CA GLN A 19 -28.15 15.90 -4.69
C GLN A 19 -26.72 16.44 -4.84
N TYR A 20 -26.36 17.47 -4.07
CA TYR A 20 -25.03 18.04 -4.08
C TYR A 20 -23.95 17.02 -3.68
N SER A 21 -24.22 16.22 -2.64
CA SER A 21 -23.34 15.12 -2.21
C SER A 21 -23.13 14.06 -3.32
N LYS A 22 -24.17 13.71 -4.06
CA LYS A 22 -24.07 12.76 -5.20
C LYS A 22 -23.23 13.32 -6.34
N ILE A 23 -23.40 14.60 -6.68
CA ILE A 23 -22.63 15.29 -7.73
C ILE A 23 -21.16 15.36 -7.33
N THR A 24 -20.86 15.76 -6.09
CA THR A 24 -19.48 15.87 -5.58
C THR A 24 -18.77 14.51 -5.54
N LYS A 25 -19.47 13.44 -5.12
CA LYS A 25 -18.92 12.08 -5.17
C LYS A 25 -18.69 11.60 -6.61
N GLY A 26 -19.55 11.93 -7.54
CA GLY A 26 -19.39 11.60 -8.95
C GLY A 26 -18.17 12.28 -9.58
N HIS A 27 -17.93 13.55 -9.29
CA HIS A 27 -16.72 14.25 -9.72
C HIS A 27 -15.45 13.64 -9.11
N SER A 28 -15.45 13.35 -7.82
CA SER A 28 -14.31 12.71 -7.15
C SER A 28 -13.97 11.33 -7.73
N GLN A 29 -14.98 10.54 -8.10
CA GLN A 29 -14.76 9.24 -8.73
C GLN A 29 -14.23 9.36 -10.16
N LEU A 30 -14.72 10.34 -10.92
CA LEU A 30 -14.24 10.60 -12.27
C LEU A 30 -12.79 11.10 -12.24
N ASP A 31 -12.45 12.01 -11.33
CA ASP A 31 -11.10 12.53 -11.17
C ASP A 31 -10.11 11.42 -10.79
N ALA A 32 -10.49 10.53 -9.87
CA ALA A 32 -9.69 9.36 -9.50
C ALA A 32 -9.47 8.42 -10.70
N TYR A 33 -10.54 8.11 -11.45
CA TYR A 33 -10.44 7.27 -12.64
C TYR A 33 -9.53 7.88 -13.72
N LEU A 34 -9.64 9.19 -13.98
CA LEU A 34 -8.80 9.89 -14.95
C LEU A 34 -7.34 9.91 -14.49
N GLN A 35 -7.09 10.05 -13.20
CA GLN A 35 -5.75 9.97 -12.65
C GLN A 35 -5.14 8.58 -12.83
N ASP A 36 -5.89 7.53 -12.55
CA ASP A 36 -5.45 6.14 -12.75
C ASP A 36 -5.13 5.86 -14.23
N GLU A 37 -5.97 6.32 -15.17
CA GLU A 37 -5.70 6.19 -16.60
C GLU A 37 -4.44 6.97 -17.03
N MET A 38 -4.23 8.17 -16.50
CA MET A 38 -3.03 8.95 -16.77
C MET A 38 -1.78 8.22 -16.26
N LEU A 39 -1.79 7.70 -15.05
CA LEU A 39 -0.68 6.93 -14.49
C LEU A 39 -0.43 5.63 -15.27
N ALA A 40 -1.49 4.94 -15.70
CA ALA A 40 -1.39 3.71 -16.49
C ALA A 40 -0.83 3.96 -17.91
N SER A 41 -1.05 5.15 -18.45
CA SER A 41 -0.47 5.56 -19.76
C SER A 41 0.99 6.05 -19.65
N GLY A 42 1.50 6.23 -18.44
CA GLY A 42 2.84 6.71 -18.18
C GLY A 42 3.96 5.75 -18.63
N PRO A 43 5.21 6.20 -18.62
CA PRO A 43 6.35 5.41 -19.09
C PRO A 43 6.55 4.14 -18.23
N LYS A 44 7.00 3.07 -18.88
CA LYS A 44 7.41 1.84 -18.18
C LYS A 44 8.80 2.04 -17.58
N ILE A 45 8.91 2.00 -16.25
CA ILE A 45 10.16 2.25 -15.53
C ILE A 45 10.51 1.02 -14.70
N VAL A 46 11.75 0.53 -14.84
CA VAL A 46 12.33 -0.50 -13.98
C VAL A 46 13.39 0.15 -13.10
N VAL A 47 13.28 -0.02 -11.79
CA VAL A 47 14.23 0.50 -10.80
C VAL A 47 14.84 -0.68 -10.06
N ILE A 48 16.19 -0.74 -10.01
CA ILE A 48 16.92 -1.84 -9.38
C ILE A 48 17.72 -1.30 -8.21
N GLY A 49 17.63 -1.91 -7.03
CA GLY A 49 18.37 -1.47 -5.85
C GLY A 49 18.01 -2.16 -4.55
N GLY A 50 18.54 -1.62 -3.44
CA GLY A 50 18.22 -2.06 -2.08
C GLY A 50 17.07 -1.22 -1.47
N GLY A 51 16.55 -1.66 -0.32
CA GLY A 51 15.31 -1.14 0.27
C GLY A 51 15.24 0.36 0.49
N THR A 52 16.22 0.95 1.19
CA THR A 52 16.13 2.36 1.63
C THR A 52 16.20 3.34 0.47
N GLY A 53 17.20 3.23 -0.40
CA GLY A 53 17.36 4.13 -1.55
C GLY A 53 16.25 3.95 -2.59
N LEU A 54 15.91 2.69 -2.87
CA LEU A 54 14.89 2.34 -3.83
C LEU A 54 13.50 2.83 -3.38
N SER A 55 13.13 2.65 -2.12
CA SER A 55 11.83 3.10 -1.58
C SER A 55 11.63 4.61 -1.69
N VAL A 56 12.68 5.42 -1.52
CA VAL A 56 12.59 6.88 -1.71
C VAL A 56 12.31 7.24 -3.17
N ILE A 57 12.99 6.58 -4.12
CA ILE A 57 12.77 6.80 -5.56
C ILE A 57 11.35 6.38 -5.95
N LEU A 58 10.89 5.22 -5.48
CA LEU A 58 9.55 4.70 -5.78
C LEU A 58 8.44 5.61 -5.27
N LYS A 59 8.58 6.18 -4.07
CA LYS A 59 7.63 7.19 -3.54
C LYS A 59 7.46 8.40 -4.46
N GLY A 60 8.53 8.84 -5.11
CA GLY A 60 8.45 9.93 -6.09
C GLY A 60 7.85 9.48 -7.43
N LEU A 61 8.29 8.34 -7.95
CA LEU A 61 7.89 7.87 -9.28
C LEU A 61 6.43 7.43 -9.38
N LYS A 62 5.81 6.92 -8.29
CA LYS A 62 4.40 6.49 -8.30
C LYS A 62 3.40 7.58 -8.67
N HIS A 63 3.78 8.86 -8.54
CA HIS A 63 2.94 9.99 -8.93
C HIS A 63 3.02 10.31 -10.44
N TYR A 64 3.91 9.65 -11.19
CA TYR A 64 4.11 9.89 -12.63
C TYR A 64 3.67 8.71 -13.48
N THR A 65 3.70 7.51 -12.95
CA THR A 65 3.30 6.29 -13.67
C THR A 65 2.99 5.14 -12.70
N SER A 66 2.03 4.32 -13.04
CA SER A 66 1.76 3.03 -12.39
C SER A 66 2.51 1.86 -13.08
N ASN A 67 3.20 2.11 -14.20
CA ASN A 67 4.01 1.11 -14.91
C ASN A 67 5.41 0.95 -14.29
N LEU A 68 5.46 0.89 -12.95
CA LEU A 68 6.69 0.73 -12.18
C LEU A 68 7.00 -0.73 -11.91
N THR A 69 8.28 -1.10 -12.02
CA THR A 69 8.78 -2.39 -11.54
C THR A 69 10.02 -2.16 -10.68
N ALA A 70 9.91 -2.48 -9.40
CA ALA A 70 11.01 -2.45 -8.45
C ALA A 70 11.68 -3.83 -8.38
N VAL A 71 12.94 -3.93 -8.78
CA VAL A 71 13.76 -5.14 -8.61
C VAL A 71 14.62 -4.95 -7.37
N VAL A 72 14.28 -5.65 -6.30
CA VAL A 72 14.81 -5.40 -4.95
C VAL A 72 15.87 -6.42 -4.57
N SER A 73 17.05 -5.93 -4.15
CA SER A 73 18.07 -6.81 -3.58
C SER A 73 17.59 -7.39 -2.24
N VAL A 74 17.93 -8.65 -1.99
CA VAL A 74 17.51 -9.40 -0.78
C VAL A 74 18.72 -9.73 0.12
N GLY A 75 19.67 -8.82 0.19
CA GLY A 75 20.94 -9.03 0.93
C GLY A 75 20.93 -8.54 2.38
N ASP A 76 19.90 -7.82 2.86
CA ASP A 76 19.87 -7.28 4.22
C ASP A 76 19.42 -8.33 5.24
N ASP A 77 20.38 -8.98 5.89
CA ASP A 77 20.17 -9.93 6.98
C ASP A 77 20.12 -9.28 8.37
N GLY A 78 19.96 -7.95 8.44
CA GLY A 78 19.92 -7.20 9.69
C GLY A 78 18.54 -7.22 10.41
N GLY A 79 18.55 -6.82 11.67
CA GLY A 79 17.38 -6.50 12.47
C GLY A 79 16.26 -7.56 12.47
N SER A 80 15.05 -7.14 12.17
CA SER A 80 13.85 -7.99 12.13
C SER A 80 13.91 -9.03 11.01
N SER A 81 14.34 -8.62 9.79
CA SER A 81 14.40 -9.49 8.62
C SER A 81 15.36 -10.66 8.83
N GLY A 82 16.56 -10.38 9.33
CA GLY A 82 17.56 -11.43 9.57
C GLY A 82 17.15 -12.40 10.69
N ARG A 83 16.41 -11.93 11.72
CA ARG A 83 15.87 -12.83 12.76
C ARG A 83 14.82 -13.77 12.16
N LEU A 84 13.84 -13.23 11.44
CA LEU A 84 12.78 -14.02 10.80
C LEU A 84 13.33 -15.00 9.78
N ARG A 85 14.34 -14.59 8.99
CA ARG A 85 15.01 -15.49 8.06
C ARG A 85 15.67 -16.68 8.76
N ARG A 86 16.34 -16.46 9.89
CA ARG A 86 16.99 -17.56 10.67
C ARG A 86 15.98 -18.50 11.30
N GLU A 87 14.81 -17.99 11.68
CA GLU A 87 13.78 -18.75 12.39
C GLU A 87 12.84 -19.50 11.43
N PHE A 88 12.43 -18.86 10.36
CA PHE A 88 11.43 -19.39 9.41
C PHE A 88 12.04 -19.79 8.05
N GLY A 89 13.29 -19.47 7.79
CA GLY A 89 13.91 -19.63 6.47
C GLY A 89 13.49 -18.54 5.47
N GLY A 90 13.74 -18.78 4.18
CA GLY A 90 13.34 -17.88 3.10
C GLY A 90 14.25 -16.67 2.92
N ILE A 91 13.74 -15.65 2.23
CA ILE A 91 14.46 -14.42 1.92
C ILE A 91 14.19 -13.33 2.96
N PRO A 92 15.14 -12.41 3.19
CA PRO A 92 14.93 -11.29 4.09
C PRO A 92 13.91 -10.32 3.51
N VAL A 93 12.81 -10.09 4.23
CA VAL A 93 11.62 -9.38 3.75
C VAL A 93 11.69 -7.85 3.91
N GLY A 94 12.68 -7.32 4.64
CA GLY A 94 12.69 -5.91 5.05
C GLY A 94 12.73 -4.91 3.91
N ASP A 95 13.63 -5.11 2.97
CA ASP A 95 13.81 -4.24 1.81
C ASP A 95 12.60 -4.32 0.88
N ILE A 96 12.08 -5.51 0.65
CA ILE A 96 10.89 -5.74 -0.16
C ILE A 96 9.67 -5.06 0.49
N ARG A 97 9.46 -5.24 1.81
CA ARG A 97 8.42 -4.54 2.56
C ARG A 97 8.53 -3.02 2.41
N SER A 98 9.74 -2.47 2.48
CA SER A 98 9.95 -1.02 2.33
C SER A 98 9.57 -0.51 0.95
N CYS A 99 9.84 -1.28 -0.10
CA CYS A 99 9.42 -0.96 -1.47
C CYS A 99 7.91 -1.12 -1.68
N ILE A 100 7.30 -2.15 -1.09
CA ILE A 100 5.85 -2.34 -1.09
C ILE A 100 5.15 -1.14 -0.46
N VAL A 101 5.56 -0.74 0.75
CA VAL A 101 5.01 0.44 1.44
C VAL A 101 5.21 1.73 0.63
N ALA A 102 6.34 1.86 -0.07
CA ALA A 102 6.61 3.02 -0.91
C ALA A 102 5.66 3.12 -2.12
N LEU A 103 5.20 2.00 -2.65
CA LEU A 103 4.28 1.91 -3.78
C LEU A 103 2.80 1.85 -3.36
N ALA A 104 2.50 1.60 -2.10
CA ALA A 104 1.13 1.60 -1.58
C ALA A 104 0.47 2.98 -1.77
N ASP A 105 -0.85 3.01 -1.93
CA ASP A 105 -1.63 4.24 -1.94
C ASP A 105 -1.46 4.99 -0.61
N GLU A 106 -1.57 6.34 -0.68
CA GLU A 106 -1.24 7.19 0.47
C GLU A 106 -2.31 7.10 1.57
N GLU A 107 -1.85 7.23 2.82
CA GLU A 107 -2.64 7.47 4.04
C GLU A 107 -3.55 6.34 4.54
N ASP A 108 -3.39 5.12 4.11
CA ASP A 108 -4.17 4.02 4.66
C ASP A 108 -3.62 3.58 6.05
N VAL A 109 -4.53 3.24 6.93
CA VAL A 109 -4.25 2.54 8.20
C VAL A 109 -3.38 1.30 7.97
N MET A 110 -3.52 0.67 6.81
CA MET A 110 -2.71 -0.48 6.41
C MET A 110 -1.25 -0.13 6.19
N GLU A 111 -0.90 1.02 5.59
CA GLU A 111 0.50 1.48 5.50
C GLU A 111 1.09 1.67 6.91
N GLN A 112 0.34 2.28 7.81
CA GLN A 112 0.76 2.47 9.21
C GLN A 112 0.97 1.13 9.91
N LEU A 113 0.09 0.15 9.71
CA LEU A 113 0.23 -1.20 10.26
C LEU A 113 1.47 -1.93 9.71
N PHE A 114 1.73 -1.86 8.40
CA PHE A 114 2.92 -2.45 7.80
C PHE A 114 4.23 -1.85 8.34
N ASN A 115 4.20 -0.57 8.66
CA ASN A 115 5.35 0.13 9.25
C ASN A 115 5.43 -0.01 10.77
N TYR A 116 4.34 -0.44 11.43
CA TYR A 116 4.32 -0.55 12.88
C TYR A 116 5.41 -1.48 13.41
N ARG A 117 6.21 -1.00 14.35
CA ARG A 117 7.28 -1.77 14.98
C ARG A 117 6.99 -1.99 16.46
N PHE A 118 7.00 -3.23 16.87
CA PHE A 118 6.78 -3.61 18.27
C PHE A 118 7.92 -3.11 19.16
N SER A 119 7.59 -2.26 20.13
CA SER A 119 8.55 -1.72 21.12
C SER A 119 8.70 -2.64 22.34
N ARG A 120 7.75 -3.56 22.56
CA ARG A 120 7.68 -4.50 23.68
C ARG A 120 7.04 -5.82 23.24
N GLY A 121 7.01 -6.79 24.14
CA GLY A 121 6.51 -8.15 23.91
C GLY A 121 7.66 -9.13 23.70
N GLU A 122 7.62 -10.25 24.44
CA GLU A 122 8.58 -11.34 24.30
C GLU A 122 8.44 -11.95 22.90
N GLY A 123 9.55 -12.11 22.18
CA GLY A 123 9.56 -12.56 20.79
C GLY A 123 9.17 -11.52 19.74
N LEU A 124 8.34 -10.49 20.08
CA LEU A 124 7.87 -9.49 19.12
C LEU A 124 8.75 -8.25 19.04
N LYS A 125 9.39 -7.87 20.14
CA LYS A 125 10.16 -6.62 20.23
C LYS A 125 11.17 -6.46 19.08
N GLY A 126 11.06 -5.34 18.37
CA GLY A 126 11.92 -4.99 17.23
C GLY A 126 11.47 -5.58 15.89
N HIS A 127 10.43 -6.43 15.84
CA HIS A 127 9.81 -6.83 14.58
C HIS A 127 8.83 -5.74 14.09
N SER A 128 8.77 -5.52 12.76
CA SER A 128 7.67 -4.78 12.16
C SER A 128 6.51 -5.72 11.88
N LEU A 129 5.28 -5.23 12.02
CA LEU A 129 4.09 -6.01 11.70
C LEU A 129 4.12 -6.47 10.23
N GLY A 130 4.51 -5.58 9.30
CA GLY A 130 4.61 -5.94 7.89
C GLY A 130 5.60 -7.07 7.61
N ASN A 131 6.75 -7.15 8.32
CA ASN A 131 7.66 -8.28 8.17
C ASN A 131 7.01 -9.60 8.65
N LEU A 132 6.27 -9.56 9.77
CA LEU A 132 5.54 -10.72 10.28
C LEU A 132 4.43 -11.15 9.30
N MET A 133 3.69 -10.20 8.75
CA MET A 133 2.66 -10.45 7.74
C MET A 133 3.24 -11.09 6.48
N MET A 134 4.39 -10.61 5.98
CA MET A 134 5.06 -11.19 4.81
C MET A 134 5.46 -12.65 5.05
N VAL A 135 5.99 -12.98 6.24
CA VAL A 135 6.31 -14.37 6.60
C VAL A 135 5.03 -15.22 6.69
N ALA A 136 3.98 -14.71 7.35
CA ALA A 136 2.71 -15.42 7.46
C ALA A 136 2.08 -15.68 6.08
N LEU A 137 2.03 -14.68 5.20
CA LEU A 137 1.50 -14.82 3.85
C LEU A 137 2.34 -15.79 3.00
N THR A 138 3.67 -15.80 3.18
CA THR A 138 4.53 -16.78 2.50
C THR A 138 4.18 -18.20 2.91
N ASN A 139 3.92 -18.44 4.20
CA ASN A 139 3.52 -19.75 4.70
C ASN A 139 2.11 -20.16 4.24
N ILE A 140 1.17 -19.21 4.21
CA ILE A 140 -0.20 -19.45 3.75
C ILE A 140 -0.23 -19.79 2.26
N ASN A 141 0.49 -19.05 1.45
CA ASN A 141 0.47 -19.17 -0.01
C ASN A 141 1.49 -20.21 -0.55
N GLY A 142 2.40 -20.69 0.31
CA GLY A 142 3.41 -21.67 -0.05
C GLY A 142 4.64 -21.11 -0.78
N ASN A 143 4.60 -19.86 -1.23
CA ASN A 143 5.75 -19.19 -1.85
C ASN A 143 5.69 -17.67 -1.65
N PHE A 144 6.87 -17.04 -1.80
CA PHE A 144 7.03 -15.61 -1.54
C PHE A 144 6.41 -14.72 -2.62
N GLN A 145 6.38 -15.16 -3.86
CA GLN A 145 5.80 -14.37 -4.96
C GLN A 145 4.28 -14.20 -4.77
N GLU A 146 3.60 -15.27 -4.40
CA GLU A 146 2.17 -15.22 -4.07
C GLU A 146 1.90 -14.39 -2.81
N ALA A 147 2.82 -14.37 -1.85
CA ALA A 147 2.73 -13.49 -0.70
C ALA A 147 2.76 -12.01 -1.11
N ILE A 148 3.63 -11.62 -2.04
CA ILE A 148 3.67 -10.25 -2.61
C ILE A 148 2.34 -9.94 -3.31
N SER A 149 1.81 -10.86 -4.12
CA SER A 149 0.53 -10.69 -4.81
C SER A 149 -0.65 -10.50 -3.83
N SER A 150 -0.63 -11.22 -2.71
CA SER A 150 -1.64 -11.05 -1.65
C SER A 150 -1.54 -9.68 -0.96
N VAL A 151 -0.31 -9.18 -0.76
CA VAL A 151 -0.10 -7.83 -0.22
C VAL A 151 -0.55 -6.75 -1.20
N ASP A 152 -0.32 -6.94 -2.50
CA ASP A 152 -0.80 -6.04 -3.56
C ASP A 152 -2.32 -5.88 -3.50
N GLN A 153 -3.07 -6.97 -3.33
CA GLN A 153 -4.53 -6.93 -3.16
C GLN A 153 -4.98 -6.16 -1.92
N ILE A 154 -4.16 -6.13 -0.87
CA ILE A 154 -4.47 -5.44 0.39
C ILE A 154 -4.13 -3.94 0.31
N LEU A 155 -3.02 -3.59 -0.32
CA LEU A 155 -2.44 -2.24 -0.30
C LEU A 155 -2.64 -1.45 -1.60
N HIS A 156 -3.15 -2.07 -2.66
CA HIS A 156 -3.34 -1.45 -3.98
C HIS A 156 -2.06 -0.75 -4.46
N LEU A 157 -1.06 -1.55 -4.85
CA LEU A 157 0.25 -1.02 -5.20
C LEU A 157 0.24 -0.30 -6.57
N GLY A 158 0.77 0.90 -6.63
CA GLY A 158 1.01 1.64 -7.87
C GLY A 158 2.20 1.12 -8.68
N GLY A 159 2.47 -0.20 -8.67
CA GLY A 159 3.57 -0.84 -9.39
C GLY A 159 3.85 -2.25 -8.91
N ARG A 160 4.89 -2.88 -9.45
CA ARG A 160 5.28 -4.27 -9.12
C ARG A 160 6.56 -4.31 -8.30
N VAL A 161 6.63 -5.23 -7.36
CA VAL A 161 7.84 -5.50 -6.55
C VAL A 161 8.31 -6.93 -6.83
N LEU A 162 9.55 -7.06 -7.24
CA LEU A 162 10.19 -8.34 -7.57
C LEU A 162 11.49 -8.49 -6.77
N PRO A 163 11.72 -9.61 -6.08
CA PRO A 163 13.02 -9.90 -5.51
C PRO A 163 14.02 -10.27 -6.62
N VAL A 164 15.29 -9.92 -6.44
CA VAL A 164 16.37 -10.30 -7.38
C VAL A 164 16.55 -11.82 -7.48
N THR A 165 16.27 -12.53 -6.39
CA THR A 165 16.34 -14.00 -6.30
C THR A 165 15.18 -14.54 -5.46
N MET A 166 14.83 -15.77 -5.71
CA MET A 166 13.80 -16.52 -4.98
C MET A 166 14.47 -17.49 -3.99
#